data_c3ee58cee4e903ebc0c5d06233258c40
#
_entry.id   c3ee58cee4e903ebc0c5d06233258c40
#
_cell.length_a   1.000
_cell.length_b   1.000
_cell.length_c   1.000
_cell.angle_alpha   90.00
_cell.angle_beta   90.00
_cell.angle_gamma   90.00
#
_symmetry.space_group_name_H-M   'P 1'
#
loop_
_entity.id
_entity.type
_entity.pdbx_description
1 polymer ?
#
loop_
_entity_poly.entity_id
_entity_poly.type
_entity_poly.pdbx_seq_one_letter_code
_entity_poly.pdbx_strand_id
1 'polypeptide(L)'
;MREEVRLRISKGAWVWRGHRDGALTIAAAAGLAIVTVAVIVGGGSLSRGTPAAASGPPHFVEETGRAGLEHMYSGGFEHAVGGGVAVFDCNADGRPDLYVAGGSGAAALYRNDSAIAGALRFTRVPDPATNLMRVNGAYPIDLDGDGIADLTVLRDGENVLLRGLGGCRFERANERWGFDGGSAATTAFSATWEPGASLPTLAIGNYVDPTSNDPHHLCFDNELHRPASGAARYGPPARLAPGWCALSMLFSDWDRSGHADLRVSNDAHYYLPTEGEEQLWRMRPAESPRLYGADDGWVRVQVQGMGIASYDLSEDGYPDVFLTSQADNRLQTLALGPSQPTYRDIGLKRGVNAAQPFAGGDARPSTAWHPEFADVNNDGLIDLYISKGNVAEQPEYAQRDPSDLLIGQADGTFREAADIAGVLSFDRGRGAALADFNLDGLLDLIEVNYGAPVRLWRNVGSGDATHPRAMGSWLAVSVAQPGPNADAIGAWVEVRAGERVLRRELTIGGGHSGGQLGWVHFGLGDAAGAEVRITWPGGEAGPWMHANANEFVVVTRGAREAKTWSPGAS
;
A
#
# COMPACT_ATOMS: atom_id res chain seq x y z
N MET A 1 -6.33 44.73 -7.96
CA MET A 1 -7.52 44.45 -7.17
C MET A 1 -7.64 42.95 -7.10
N ARG A 2 -7.24 42.36 -5.99
CA ARG A 2 -7.36 40.93 -5.72
C ARG A 2 -8.59 40.76 -4.83
N GLU A 3 -9.66 40.17 -5.37
CA GLU A 3 -10.81 39.72 -4.57
C GLU A 3 -10.52 38.34 -4.00
N GLU A 4 -10.49 38.27 -2.68
CA GLU A 4 -10.50 37.01 -1.94
C GLU A 4 -11.89 36.40 -2.03
N VAL A 5 -12.00 35.24 -2.69
CA VAL A 5 -13.22 34.43 -2.63
C VAL A 5 -13.23 33.67 -1.30
N ARG A 6 -13.95 34.22 -0.32
CA ARG A 6 -14.27 33.52 0.93
C ARG A 6 -15.45 32.59 0.70
N LEU A 7 -15.23 31.31 0.69
CA LEU A 7 -16.31 30.33 0.84
C LEU A 7 -16.98 30.51 2.20
N ARG A 8 -18.27 30.89 2.18
CA ARG A 8 -19.13 30.89 3.37
C ARG A 8 -19.73 29.50 3.54
N ILE A 9 -19.19 28.72 4.45
CA ILE A 9 -19.83 27.49 4.94
C ILE A 9 -20.90 27.91 5.95
N SER A 10 -22.17 27.61 5.65
CA SER A 10 -23.31 27.86 6.53
C SER A 10 -23.33 26.82 7.66
N LYS A 11 -23.28 27.28 8.92
CA LYS A 11 -23.41 26.46 10.11
C LYS A 11 -24.83 25.90 10.24
N GLY A 12 -25.00 24.61 10.01
CA GLY A 12 -26.19 23.87 10.41
C GLY A 12 -25.97 23.18 11.76
N ALA A 13 -26.51 23.77 12.83
CA ALA A 13 -26.48 23.14 14.14
C ALA A 13 -27.58 22.07 14.23
N TRP A 14 -27.21 20.83 14.46
CA TRP A 14 -28.15 19.74 14.76
C TRP A 14 -28.34 19.63 16.27
N VAL A 15 -29.57 19.91 16.73
CA VAL A 15 -30.00 19.73 18.11
C VAL A 15 -30.54 18.31 18.29
N TRP A 16 -29.86 17.50 19.07
CA TRP A 16 -30.36 16.22 19.55
C TRP A 16 -31.43 16.44 20.60
N ARG A 17 -32.70 16.11 20.29
CA ARG A 17 -33.76 15.95 21.30
C ARG A 17 -33.84 14.48 21.71
N GLY A 18 -33.42 14.22 22.94
CA GLY A 18 -33.69 12.95 23.60
C GLY A 18 -35.16 12.77 23.93
N HIS A 19 -35.70 11.61 23.64
CA HIS A 19 -36.95 11.14 24.21
C HIS A 19 -36.67 10.03 25.22
N ARG A 20 -37.07 10.28 26.46
CA ARG A 20 -37.17 9.30 27.53
C ARG A 20 -38.59 8.69 27.49
N ASP A 21 -38.64 7.48 28.06
CA ASP A 21 -39.74 6.79 28.71
C ASP A 21 -40.44 5.66 27.91
N GLY A 22 -40.42 4.49 28.57
CA GLY A 22 -41.31 3.38 28.27
C GLY A 22 -40.77 2.00 28.66
N ALA A 23 -40.69 1.73 29.97
CA ALA A 23 -40.49 0.37 30.46
C ALA A 23 -41.76 -0.47 30.24
N LEU A 24 -41.64 -1.62 29.60
CA LEU A 24 -42.66 -2.67 29.68
C LEU A 24 -41.98 -4.00 29.97
N THR A 25 -42.25 -4.47 31.20
CA THR A 25 -41.90 -5.78 31.69
C THR A 25 -42.94 -6.77 31.16
N ILE A 26 -42.54 -7.81 30.42
CA ILE A 26 -43.37 -9.01 30.19
C ILE A 26 -42.53 -10.22 30.56
N ALA A 27 -42.91 -10.84 31.67
CA ALA A 27 -42.48 -12.19 32.02
C ALA A 27 -43.35 -13.21 31.33
N ALA A 28 -42.77 -14.17 30.64
CA ALA A 28 -43.43 -15.39 30.25
C ALA A 28 -42.45 -16.57 30.35
N ALA A 29 -42.76 -17.43 31.28
CA ALA A 29 -42.13 -18.74 31.43
C ALA A 29 -42.79 -19.73 30.45
N ALA A 30 -42.00 -20.55 29.78
CA ALA A 30 -42.42 -21.89 29.37
C ALA A 30 -41.28 -22.72 28.77
N GLY A 31 -41.00 -23.87 29.35
CA GLY A 31 -41.01 -25.16 28.67
C GLY A 31 -39.70 -25.58 28.00
N LEU A 32 -38.88 -26.25 28.78
CA LEU A 32 -37.73 -27.04 28.32
C LEU A 32 -38.21 -28.31 27.62
N ALA A 33 -37.90 -28.50 26.36
CA ALA A 33 -37.87 -29.81 25.70
C ALA A 33 -36.50 -30.02 25.06
N ILE A 34 -35.69 -30.85 25.72
CA ILE A 34 -34.37 -31.29 25.23
C ILE A 34 -34.62 -32.44 24.26
N VAL A 35 -34.39 -32.22 22.97
CA VAL A 35 -34.21 -33.29 21.98
C VAL A 35 -32.73 -33.41 21.69
N THR A 36 -32.07 -34.41 22.25
CA THR A 36 -30.69 -34.74 21.98
C THR A 36 -30.61 -35.50 20.65
N VAL A 37 -30.27 -34.85 19.58
CA VAL A 37 -29.86 -35.52 18.33
C VAL A 37 -28.34 -35.66 18.36
N ALA A 38 -27.83 -36.82 18.63
CA ALA A 38 -26.42 -37.15 18.50
C ALA A 38 -26.09 -37.32 17.01
N VAL A 39 -25.56 -36.27 16.39
CA VAL A 39 -24.90 -36.37 15.07
C VAL A 39 -23.44 -36.76 15.35
N ILE A 40 -23.11 -38.01 15.09
CA ILE A 40 -21.70 -38.44 15.01
C ILE A 40 -21.14 -37.90 13.71
N VAL A 41 -20.57 -36.69 13.77
CA VAL A 41 -19.67 -36.19 12.73
C VAL A 41 -18.32 -36.75 13.06
N GLY A 42 -17.79 -37.63 12.19
CA GLY A 42 -16.41 -38.08 12.26
C GLY A 42 -15.48 -36.90 12.13
N GLY A 43 -15.04 -36.38 13.26
CA GLY A 43 -14.04 -35.32 13.32
C GLY A 43 -12.68 -35.87 12.98
N GLY A 44 -12.26 -35.74 11.71
CA GLY A 44 -10.83 -35.65 11.43
C GLY A 44 -10.32 -34.38 12.12
N SER A 45 -9.61 -34.54 13.22
CA SER A 45 -8.82 -33.47 13.86
C SER A 45 -7.76 -33.04 12.85
N LEU A 46 -8.04 -32.00 12.08
CA LEU A 46 -6.96 -31.22 11.47
C LEU A 46 -6.20 -30.62 12.65
N SER A 47 -5.05 -31.19 12.95
CA SER A 47 -4.11 -30.61 13.91
C SER A 47 -3.73 -29.25 13.33
N ARG A 48 -4.33 -28.18 13.82
CA ARG A 48 -3.81 -26.83 13.59
C ARG A 48 -2.46 -26.81 14.28
N GLY A 49 -1.39 -26.60 13.50
CA GLY A 49 -0.05 -26.36 14.04
C GLY A 49 -0.13 -25.35 15.18
N THR A 50 0.76 -25.46 16.13
CA THR A 50 0.85 -24.50 17.24
C THR A 50 0.98 -23.10 16.60
N PRO A 51 0.12 -22.12 16.90
CA PRO A 51 0.29 -20.78 16.39
C PRO A 51 1.68 -20.27 16.74
N ALA A 52 2.34 -19.58 15.82
CA ALA A 52 3.56 -18.86 16.15
C ALA A 52 3.30 -18.01 17.40
N ALA A 53 4.18 -18.05 18.38
CA ALA A 53 4.06 -17.18 19.54
C ALA A 53 4.34 -15.75 19.06
N ALA A 54 3.35 -14.86 19.17
CA ALA A 54 3.56 -13.45 18.82
C ALA A 54 4.74 -12.90 19.62
N SER A 55 5.74 -12.40 18.91
CA SER A 55 6.82 -11.62 19.48
C SER A 55 6.31 -10.21 19.80
N GLY A 56 6.92 -9.51 20.74
CA GLY A 56 6.61 -8.09 20.95
C GLY A 56 7.08 -7.23 19.76
N PRO A 57 6.82 -5.91 19.77
CA PRO A 57 7.34 -5.03 18.74
C PRO A 57 8.87 -5.01 18.74
N PRO A 58 9.51 -4.82 17.56
CA PRO A 58 10.94 -4.56 17.50
C PRO A 58 11.25 -3.15 18.02
N HIS A 59 12.52 -2.84 18.21
CA HIS A 59 12.96 -1.47 18.46
C HIS A 59 13.44 -0.82 17.16
N PHE A 60 13.03 0.41 16.95
CA PHE A 60 13.48 1.26 15.85
C PHE A 60 14.33 2.41 16.38
N VAL A 61 15.35 2.78 15.63
CA VAL A 61 16.26 3.89 15.95
C VAL A 61 16.16 4.94 14.85
N GLU A 62 15.80 6.15 15.21
CA GLU A 62 15.72 7.27 14.26
C GLU A 62 17.14 7.64 13.77
N GLU A 63 17.33 7.60 12.45
CA GLU A 63 18.63 7.84 11.81
C GLU A 63 18.60 8.92 10.70
N THR A 64 17.52 9.63 10.47
CA THR A 64 17.32 10.57 9.34
C THR A 64 18.50 11.48 9.10
N GLY A 65 18.91 12.24 10.12
CA GLY A 65 20.03 13.19 9.98
C GLY A 65 21.37 12.51 9.80
N ARG A 66 21.59 11.35 10.45
CA ARG A 66 22.82 10.56 10.31
C ARG A 66 22.89 9.85 8.97
N ALA A 67 21.75 9.45 8.43
CA ALA A 67 21.63 8.81 7.14
C ALA A 67 21.83 9.77 5.96
N GLY A 68 21.82 11.08 6.16
CA GLY A 68 21.98 12.07 5.10
C GLY A 68 20.69 12.37 4.33
N LEU A 69 19.53 12.04 4.90
CA LEU A 69 18.22 12.36 4.32
C LEU A 69 17.75 13.75 4.77
N GLU A 70 18.16 14.77 4.02
CA GLU A 70 17.69 16.14 4.22
C GLU A 70 16.63 16.48 3.17
N HIS A 71 15.38 16.12 3.44
CA HIS A 71 14.26 16.35 2.54
C HIS A 71 12.99 16.71 3.29
N MET A 72 12.14 17.51 2.65
CA MET A 72 10.85 17.91 3.18
C MET A 72 9.82 17.99 2.05
N TYR A 73 8.66 17.38 2.26
CA TYR A 73 7.48 17.57 1.42
C TYR A 73 6.66 18.74 1.94
N SER A 74 6.32 19.71 1.09
CA SER A 74 5.58 20.91 1.51
C SER A 74 4.79 21.53 0.36
N GLY A 75 3.92 22.49 0.66
CA GLY A 75 3.18 23.26 -0.33
C GLY A 75 1.90 23.83 0.22
N GLY A 76 1.06 24.35 -0.67
CA GLY A 76 -0.28 24.80 -0.38
C GLY A 76 -1.30 23.65 -0.38
N PHE A 77 -2.59 24.00 -0.48
CA PHE A 77 -3.69 23.04 -0.52
C PHE A 77 -3.55 22.01 -1.67
N GLU A 78 -3.01 22.43 -2.81
CA GLU A 78 -2.77 21.58 -4.00
C GLU A 78 -1.81 20.41 -3.74
N HIS A 79 -1.01 20.49 -2.67
CA HIS A 79 -0.08 19.43 -2.24
C HIS A 79 -0.48 18.78 -0.92
N ALA A 80 -1.59 19.18 -0.29
CA ALA A 80 -1.97 18.71 1.04
C ALA A 80 -2.22 17.18 1.11
N VAL A 81 -2.57 16.58 -0.02
CA VAL A 81 -2.91 15.16 -0.15
C VAL A 81 -1.87 14.32 -0.90
N GLY A 82 -0.70 14.88 -1.20
CA GLY A 82 0.44 14.14 -1.74
C GLY A 82 1.47 13.81 -0.65
N GLY A 83 2.71 13.54 -1.06
CA GLY A 83 3.84 13.28 -0.15
C GLY A 83 4.30 11.84 -0.17
N GLY A 84 4.44 11.27 -1.37
CA GLY A 84 4.87 9.89 -1.55
C GLY A 84 6.37 9.68 -1.59
N VAL A 85 6.76 8.41 -1.44
CA VAL A 85 8.11 7.90 -1.65
C VAL A 85 8.06 6.66 -2.53
N ALA A 86 8.98 6.56 -3.51
CA ALA A 86 9.23 5.35 -4.27
C ALA A 86 10.49 4.68 -3.73
N VAL A 87 10.42 3.35 -3.53
CA VAL A 87 11.51 2.52 -3.02
C VAL A 87 11.87 1.47 -4.06
N PHE A 88 13.10 1.46 -4.55
CA PHE A 88 13.56 0.58 -5.63
C PHE A 88 15.08 0.61 -5.75
N ASP A 89 15.67 -0.36 -6.42
CA ASP A 89 17.11 -0.39 -6.69
C ASP A 89 17.40 0.27 -8.04
N CYS A 90 17.98 1.49 -8.03
CA CYS A 90 18.27 2.24 -9.25
C CYS A 90 19.66 1.96 -9.86
N ASN A 91 20.52 1.22 -9.14
CA ASN A 91 21.90 0.95 -9.54
C ASN A 91 22.26 -0.54 -9.65
N ALA A 92 21.29 -1.42 -9.41
CA ALA A 92 21.42 -2.87 -9.44
C ALA A 92 22.41 -3.45 -8.41
N ASP A 93 22.51 -2.82 -7.23
CA ASP A 93 23.35 -3.32 -6.13
C ASP A 93 22.58 -4.12 -5.08
N GLY A 94 21.25 -4.25 -5.26
CA GLY A 94 20.32 -4.99 -4.43
C GLY A 94 19.82 -4.21 -3.22
N ARG A 95 20.31 -2.99 -2.96
CA ARG A 95 19.83 -2.13 -1.88
C ARG A 95 18.70 -1.23 -2.37
N PRO A 96 17.62 -1.09 -1.61
CA PRO A 96 16.56 -0.15 -1.97
C PRO A 96 17.04 1.31 -1.89
N ASP A 97 16.90 2.05 -2.99
CA ASP A 97 17.10 3.49 -3.11
C ASP A 97 15.77 4.23 -2.94
N LEU A 98 15.80 5.57 -2.87
CA LEU A 98 14.63 6.40 -2.60
C LEU A 98 14.43 7.49 -3.65
N TYR A 99 13.20 7.64 -4.16
CA TYR A 99 12.77 8.87 -4.82
C TYR A 99 11.65 9.50 -4.01
N VAL A 100 11.88 10.69 -3.47
CA VAL A 100 11.01 11.36 -2.50
C VAL A 100 10.35 12.58 -3.13
N ALA A 101 9.02 12.66 -3.05
CA ALA A 101 8.25 13.80 -3.53
C ALA A 101 8.59 15.08 -2.74
N GLY A 102 8.51 16.24 -3.42
CA GLY A 102 8.83 17.53 -2.82
C GLY A 102 7.64 18.50 -2.69
N GLY A 103 6.52 18.21 -3.37
CA GLY A 103 5.40 19.14 -3.44
C GLY A 103 5.79 20.43 -4.14
N SER A 104 5.67 21.57 -3.47
CA SER A 104 6.13 22.87 -3.99
C SER A 104 7.65 22.97 -4.11
N GLY A 105 8.40 22.14 -3.39
CA GLY A 105 9.84 21.96 -3.55
C GLY A 105 10.17 20.95 -4.65
N ALA A 106 11.47 20.79 -4.93
CA ALA A 106 11.94 19.77 -5.86
C ALA A 106 11.90 18.38 -5.21
N ALA A 107 11.47 17.38 -5.94
CA ALA A 107 11.67 15.98 -5.58
C ALA A 107 13.17 15.62 -5.58
N ALA A 108 13.54 14.54 -4.92
CA ALA A 108 14.94 14.13 -4.81
C ALA A 108 15.11 12.61 -4.90
N LEU A 109 16.14 12.22 -5.64
CA LEU A 109 16.63 10.85 -5.70
C LEU A 109 17.79 10.68 -4.70
N TYR A 110 17.75 9.60 -3.93
CA TYR A 110 18.80 9.23 -2.98
C TYR A 110 19.23 7.79 -3.24
N ARG A 111 20.54 7.63 -3.48
CA ARG A 111 21.17 6.32 -3.55
C ARG A 111 21.47 5.82 -2.14
N ASN A 112 21.21 4.56 -1.90
CA ASN A 112 21.47 3.88 -0.66
C ASN A 112 22.95 3.39 -0.61
N ASP A 113 23.72 3.97 0.30
CA ASP A 113 25.14 3.64 0.54
C ASP A 113 25.33 2.91 1.89
N SER A 114 24.26 2.34 2.47
CA SER A 114 24.30 1.64 3.75
C SER A 114 25.24 0.43 3.68
N ALA A 115 26.03 0.23 4.73
CA ALA A 115 26.77 -1.02 4.88
C ALA A 115 25.83 -2.15 5.26
N ILE A 116 26.13 -3.37 4.84
CA ILE A 116 25.33 -4.55 5.22
C ILE A 116 25.25 -4.65 6.75
N ALA A 117 24.02 -4.79 7.25
CA ALA A 117 23.70 -4.80 8.68
C ALA A 117 24.27 -3.59 9.47
N GLY A 118 24.56 -2.49 8.77
CA GLY A 118 25.10 -1.26 9.35
C GLY A 118 24.04 -0.18 9.57
N ALA A 119 24.51 0.99 10.01
CA ALA A 119 23.70 2.20 10.07
C ALA A 119 23.28 2.63 8.67
N LEU A 120 22.09 3.20 8.55
CA LEU A 120 21.53 3.63 7.27
C LEU A 120 22.29 4.85 6.73
N ARG A 121 22.51 4.85 5.42
CA ARG A 121 23.21 5.92 4.74
C ARG A 121 22.70 6.13 3.33
N PHE A 122 22.35 7.38 3.01
CA PHE A 122 21.86 7.78 1.71
C PHE A 122 22.63 8.97 1.17
N THR A 123 22.86 8.98 -0.14
CA THR A 123 23.51 10.10 -0.84
C THR A 123 22.58 10.63 -1.91
N ARG A 124 22.27 11.92 -1.84
CA ARG A 124 21.46 12.58 -2.87
C ARG A 124 22.15 12.51 -4.23
N VAL A 125 21.40 12.06 -5.24
CA VAL A 125 21.88 12.00 -6.64
C VAL A 125 21.40 13.25 -7.38
N PRO A 126 22.29 14.10 -7.86
CA PRO A 126 21.93 15.30 -8.60
C PRO A 126 21.67 14.96 -10.07
N ASP A 127 20.49 14.43 -10.39
CA ASP A 127 20.07 14.17 -11.76
C ASP A 127 18.99 15.19 -12.18
N PRO A 128 19.18 15.98 -13.26
CA PRO A 128 18.20 16.95 -13.72
C PRO A 128 16.85 16.35 -14.09
N ALA A 129 16.79 15.09 -14.56
CA ALA A 129 15.56 14.41 -14.93
C ALA A 129 14.67 14.11 -13.70
N THR A 130 15.29 13.83 -12.56
CA THR A 130 14.59 13.51 -11.30
C THR A 130 14.31 14.74 -10.44
N ASN A 131 14.99 15.87 -10.68
CA ASN A 131 14.81 17.11 -9.93
C ASN A 131 13.54 17.88 -10.36
N LEU A 132 12.37 17.25 -10.21
CA LEU A 132 11.09 17.75 -10.67
C LEU A 132 10.35 18.52 -9.57
N MET A 133 9.66 19.59 -9.97
CA MET A 133 8.78 20.38 -9.09
C MET A 133 7.36 19.84 -9.14
N ARG A 134 6.56 20.17 -8.13
CA ARG A 134 5.13 19.83 -8.05
C ARG A 134 4.86 18.32 -8.05
N VAL A 135 5.77 17.55 -7.48
CA VAL A 135 5.65 16.10 -7.37
C VAL A 135 4.85 15.75 -6.13
N ASN A 136 3.73 15.05 -6.32
CA ASN A 136 2.89 14.51 -5.25
C ASN A 136 3.32 13.11 -4.83
N GLY A 137 3.86 12.31 -5.76
CA GLY A 137 4.30 10.95 -5.50
C GLY A 137 4.98 10.32 -6.70
N ALA A 138 5.46 9.09 -6.54
CA ALA A 138 6.05 8.31 -7.61
C ALA A 138 5.95 6.80 -7.35
N TYR A 139 5.92 6.02 -8.44
CA TYR A 139 5.88 4.57 -8.40
C TYR A 139 6.97 3.99 -9.31
N PRO A 140 7.81 3.07 -8.79
CA PRO A 140 8.81 2.39 -9.59
C PRO A 140 8.15 1.25 -10.40
N ILE A 141 8.64 1.05 -11.60
CA ILE A 141 8.15 0.02 -12.51
C ILE A 141 9.14 -0.13 -13.68
N ASP A 142 9.45 -1.32 -14.13
CA ASP A 142 10.19 -1.54 -15.38
C ASP A 142 9.18 -1.52 -16.56
N LEU A 143 9.04 -0.36 -17.21
CA LEU A 143 8.02 -0.14 -18.26
C LEU A 143 8.33 -0.88 -19.55
N ASP A 144 9.61 -0.91 -19.97
CA ASP A 144 10.01 -1.46 -21.27
C ASP A 144 10.65 -2.85 -21.17
N GLY A 145 10.73 -3.45 -19.98
CA GLY A 145 11.20 -4.81 -19.76
C GLY A 145 12.71 -4.97 -19.94
N ASP A 146 13.49 -3.88 -19.77
CA ASP A 146 14.94 -3.91 -19.91
C ASP A 146 15.68 -4.32 -18.62
N GLY A 147 14.95 -4.55 -17.53
CA GLY A 147 15.48 -4.95 -16.22
C GLY A 147 16.04 -3.78 -15.41
N ILE A 148 15.79 -2.56 -15.82
CA ILE A 148 16.16 -1.34 -15.10
C ILE A 148 14.87 -0.64 -14.67
N ALA A 149 14.75 -0.33 -13.39
CA ALA A 149 13.56 0.34 -12.88
C ALA A 149 13.40 1.75 -13.47
N ASP A 150 12.21 2.02 -13.99
CA ASP A 150 11.71 3.32 -14.42
C ASP A 150 10.90 3.96 -13.29
N LEU A 151 10.43 5.19 -13.47
CA LEU A 151 9.55 5.86 -12.53
C LEU A 151 8.33 6.48 -13.23
N THR A 152 7.15 6.23 -12.70
CA THR A 152 5.98 7.05 -12.97
C THR A 152 5.88 8.13 -11.90
N VAL A 153 6.03 9.39 -12.28
CA VAL A 153 6.03 10.54 -11.38
C VAL A 153 4.71 11.29 -11.48
N LEU A 154 3.99 11.31 -10.37
CA LEU A 154 2.68 11.95 -10.23
C LEU A 154 2.85 13.42 -9.84
N ARG A 155 2.17 14.31 -10.54
CA ARG A 155 2.35 15.74 -10.33
C ARG A 155 1.00 16.48 -10.24
N ASP A 156 1.07 17.65 -9.69
CA ASP A 156 0.08 18.68 -9.98
C ASP A 156 0.42 19.31 -11.34
N GLY A 157 -0.29 18.92 -12.37
CA GLY A 157 -0.02 19.18 -13.78
C GLY A 157 0.48 17.93 -14.52
N GLU A 158 1.29 18.10 -15.55
CA GLU A 158 1.74 16.99 -16.40
C GLU A 158 2.53 15.92 -15.63
N ASN A 159 2.04 14.68 -15.62
CA ASN A 159 2.73 13.52 -15.11
C ASN A 159 3.93 13.13 -15.99
N VAL A 160 4.96 12.55 -15.40
CA VAL A 160 6.20 12.24 -16.12
C VAL A 160 6.53 10.77 -15.98
N LEU A 161 6.79 10.11 -17.11
CA LEU A 161 7.48 8.82 -17.14
C LEU A 161 8.98 9.09 -17.28
N LEU A 162 9.76 8.57 -16.34
CA LEU A 162 11.22 8.62 -16.37
C LEU A 162 11.75 7.23 -16.67
N ARG A 163 12.50 7.08 -17.78
CA ARG A 163 13.19 5.85 -18.11
C ARG A 163 14.49 5.74 -17.35
N GLY A 164 14.71 4.62 -16.68
CA GLY A 164 15.96 4.27 -16.05
C GLY A 164 17.07 3.99 -17.08
N LEU A 165 18.27 4.48 -16.80
CA LEU A 165 19.47 4.29 -17.62
C LEU A 165 20.54 3.47 -16.87
N GLY A 166 20.20 2.98 -15.68
CA GLY A 166 21.12 2.35 -14.75
C GLY A 166 22.03 3.34 -14.02
N GLY A 167 22.55 2.91 -12.86
CA GLY A 167 23.42 3.74 -12.03
C GLY A 167 22.73 5.01 -11.52
N CYS A 168 21.44 4.91 -11.21
CA CYS A 168 20.59 6.00 -10.71
C CYS A 168 20.51 7.22 -11.65
N ARG A 169 20.53 7.00 -12.96
CA ARG A 169 20.35 8.03 -13.99
C ARG A 169 19.04 7.78 -14.72
N PHE A 170 18.39 8.87 -15.11
CA PHE A 170 17.08 8.82 -15.77
C PHE A 170 17.00 9.77 -16.95
N GLU A 171 16.06 9.49 -17.86
CA GLU A 171 15.65 10.40 -18.93
C GLU A 171 14.12 10.51 -18.97
N ARG A 172 13.61 11.66 -19.36
CA ARG A 172 12.16 11.82 -19.59
C ARG A 172 11.75 11.04 -20.83
N ALA A 173 10.70 10.22 -20.70
CA ALA A 173 10.27 9.29 -21.74
C ALA A 173 8.80 9.41 -22.19
N ASN A 174 8.07 10.48 -21.81
CA ASN A 174 6.68 10.70 -22.26
C ASN A 174 6.55 10.60 -23.77
N GLU A 175 7.39 11.31 -24.55
CA GLU A 175 7.36 11.28 -26.02
C GLU A 175 7.73 9.90 -26.58
N ARG A 176 8.74 9.24 -25.99
CA ARG A 176 9.19 7.90 -26.39
C ARG A 176 8.03 6.91 -26.36
N TRP A 177 7.28 6.89 -25.27
CA TRP A 177 6.17 5.97 -25.07
C TRP A 177 4.81 6.53 -25.50
N GLY A 178 4.73 7.77 -26.02
CA GLY A 178 3.48 8.41 -26.43
C GLY A 178 2.51 8.62 -25.26
N PHE A 179 3.05 8.79 -24.06
CA PHE A 179 2.26 9.01 -22.87
C PHE A 179 1.80 10.47 -22.77
N ASP A 180 0.49 10.65 -22.71
CA ASP A 180 -0.10 11.95 -22.37
C ASP A 180 -0.11 12.08 -20.84
N GLY A 181 0.71 12.96 -20.31
CA GLY A 181 0.82 13.17 -18.87
C GLY A 181 -0.35 13.90 -18.23
N GLY A 182 -1.32 14.35 -19.04
CA GLY A 182 -2.47 15.10 -18.55
C GLY A 182 -2.12 16.46 -17.96
N SER A 183 -3.07 17.05 -17.22
CA SER A 183 -2.90 18.36 -16.57
C SER A 183 -3.54 18.45 -15.18
N ALA A 184 -4.11 17.37 -14.70
CA ALA A 184 -4.78 17.32 -13.40
C ALA A 184 -3.78 17.24 -12.23
N ALA A 185 -4.28 17.46 -11.01
CA ALA A 185 -3.55 17.12 -9.80
C ALA A 185 -3.67 15.61 -9.58
N THR A 186 -2.60 14.87 -9.90
CA THR A 186 -2.57 13.41 -9.80
C THR A 186 -2.01 12.97 -8.46
N THR A 187 -2.68 12.00 -7.83
CA THR A 187 -2.39 11.52 -6.47
C THR A 187 -2.33 10.01 -6.35
N ALA A 188 -2.90 9.27 -7.32
CA ALA A 188 -2.98 7.82 -7.28
C ALA A 188 -2.49 7.19 -8.60
N PHE A 189 -1.95 5.99 -8.47
CA PHE A 189 -1.43 5.22 -9.60
C PHE A 189 -1.50 3.72 -9.33
N SER A 190 -1.72 2.96 -10.39
CA SER A 190 -1.48 1.52 -10.40
C SER A 190 -1.16 1.04 -11.80
N ALA A 191 -0.46 -0.09 -11.92
CA ALA A 191 -0.12 -0.67 -13.21
C ALA A 191 -0.26 -2.19 -13.20
N THR A 192 -0.60 -2.74 -14.38
CA THR A 192 -0.66 -4.19 -14.63
C THR A 192 -0.33 -4.49 -16.09
N TRP A 193 -0.01 -5.73 -16.43
CA TRP A 193 0.21 -6.16 -17.80
C TRP A 193 -0.98 -6.95 -18.33
N GLU A 194 -1.54 -6.51 -19.45
CA GLU A 194 -2.48 -7.31 -20.21
C GLU A 194 -1.74 -8.34 -21.06
N PRO A 195 -2.29 -9.56 -21.29
CA PRO A 195 -1.62 -10.61 -22.07
C PRO A 195 -1.16 -10.13 -23.45
N GLY A 196 0.13 -10.31 -23.75
CA GLY A 196 0.74 -9.94 -25.02
C GLY A 196 1.06 -8.44 -25.18
N ALA A 197 0.83 -7.61 -24.17
CA ALA A 197 1.20 -6.21 -24.21
C ALA A 197 2.71 -6.03 -24.02
N SER A 198 3.29 -5.07 -24.75
CA SER A 198 4.71 -4.69 -24.66
C SER A 198 5.00 -3.63 -23.60
N LEU A 199 3.99 -2.92 -23.15
CA LEU A 199 4.01 -1.97 -22.05
C LEU A 199 2.86 -2.29 -21.10
N PRO A 200 2.94 -1.91 -19.82
CA PRO A 200 1.83 -2.09 -18.88
C PRO A 200 0.63 -1.20 -19.21
N THR A 201 -0.53 -1.60 -18.76
CA THR A 201 -1.70 -0.73 -18.62
C THR A 201 -1.53 0.11 -17.37
N LEU A 202 -1.64 1.45 -17.49
CA LEU A 202 -1.48 2.39 -16.38
C LEU A 202 -2.84 2.98 -16.00
N ALA A 203 -3.17 2.96 -14.72
CA ALA A 203 -4.30 3.69 -14.15
C ALA A 203 -3.79 4.94 -13.43
N ILE A 204 -4.29 6.09 -13.83
CA ILE A 204 -3.93 7.42 -13.29
C ILE A 204 -5.12 7.96 -12.51
N GLY A 205 -4.93 8.21 -11.23
CA GLY A 205 -5.95 8.71 -10.32
C GLY A 205 -5.80 10.19 -10.03
N ASN A 206 -6.83 10.95 -10.39
CA ASN A 206 -6.86 12.39 -10.31
C ASN A 206 -7.71 12.87 -9.12
N TYR A 207 -7.32 14.00 -8.56
CA TYR A 207 -7.94 14.58 -7.38
C TYR A 207 -8.93 15.70 -7.73
N VAL A 208 -9.01 16.73 -6.91
CA VAL A 208 -9.94 17.86 -7.05
C VAL A 208 -9.60 18.69 -8.27
N ASP A 209 -10.63 19.09 -9.02
CA ASP A 209 -10.55 20.11 -10.06
C ASP A 209 -10.76 21.51 -9.44
N PRO A 210 -9.70 22.31 -9.23
CA PRO A 210 -9.82 23.63 -8.64
C PRO A 210 -10.56 24.65 -9.53
N THR A 211 -10.81 24.29 -10.78
CA THR A 211 -11.52 25.14 -11.75
C THR A 211 -13.02 24.85 -11.83
N SER A 212 -13.47 23.73 -11.25
CA SER A 212 -14.87 23.36 -11.23
C SER A 212 -15.69 24.28 -10.33
N ASN A 213 -16.80 24.80 -10.87
CA ASN A 213 -17.81 25.55 -10.12
C ASN A 213 -19.04 24.70 -9.78
N ASP A 214 -19.04 23.43 -10.21
CA ASP A 214 -20.13 22.49 -9.95
C ASP A 214 -19.72 21.56 -8.81
N PRO A 215 -20.41 21.59 -7.66
CA PRO A 215 -20.07 20.72 -6.53
C PRO A 215 -20.23 19.22 -6.85
N HIS A 216 -21.06 18.86 -7.85
CA HIS A 216 -21.23 17.48 -8.29
C HIS A 216 -20.17 17.01 -9.29
N HIS A 217 -19.33 17.94 -9.77
CA HIS A 217 -18.18 17.67 -10.65
C HIS A 217 -16.90 18.27 -10.08
N LEU A 218 -16.71 18.13 -8.77
CA LEU A 218 -15.56 18.65 -8.06
C LEU A 218 -14.27 17.87 -8.37
N CYS A 219 -14.38 16.57 -8.65
CA CYS A 219 -13.25 15.70 -8.90
C CYS A 219 -13.01 15.52 -10.39
N PHE A 220 -11.73 15.48 -10.79
CA PHE A 220 -11.39 15.01 -12.12
C PHE A 220 -11.77 13.54 -12.30
N ASP A 221 -12.10 13.14 -13.53
CA ASP A 221 -12.16 11.72 -13.87
C ASP A 221 -10.75 11.11 -13.85
N ASN A 222 -10.71 9.82 -13.56
CA ASN A 222 -9.48 9.05 -13.65
C ASN A 222 -9.22 8.58 -15.09
N GLU A 223 -8.01 8.15 -15.38
CA GLU A 223 -7.57 7.78 -16.72
C GLU A 223 -6.97 6.38 -16.75
N LEU A 224 -7.21 5.66 -17.83
CA LEU A 224 -6.61 4.37 -18.13
C LEU A 224 -5.83 4.45 -19.43
N HIS A 225 -4.51 4.32 -19.37
CA HIS A 225 -3.62 4.31 -20.52
C HIS A 225 -3.27 2.88 -20.89
N ARG A 226 -3.70 2.43 -22.07
CA ARG A 226 -3.37 1.13 -22.64
C ARG A 226 -2.38 1.27 -23.78
N PRO A 227 -1.43 0.32 -23.93
CA PRO A 227 -0.60 0.28 -25.11
C PRO A 227 -1.44 0.17 -26.38
N ALA A 228 -1.10 0.91 -27.41
CA ALA A 228 -1.70 0.75 -28.73
C ALA A 228 -1.35 -0.65 -29.28
N SER A 229 -2.32 -1.31 -29.92
CA SER A 229 -2.16 -2.67 -30.42
C SER A 229 -0.91 -2.82 -31.29
N GLY A 230 -0.01 -3.73 -30.90
CA GLY A 230 1.22 -4.02 -31.64
C GLY A 230 2.30 -2.95 -31.57
N ALA A 231 2.17 -1.94 -30.70
CA ALA A 231 3.14 -0.87 -30.54
C ALA A 231 3.64 -0.75 -29.10
N ALA A 232 4.91 -0.41 -28.91
CA ALA A 232 5.48 -0.03 -27.62
C ALA A 232 5.19 1.47 -27.32
N ARG A 233 3.94 1.87 -27.44
CA ARG A 233 3.46 3.24 -27.23
C ARG A 233 2.03 3.22 -26.72
N TYR A 234 1.69 4.17 -25.86
CA TYR A 234 0.32 4.37 -25.40
C TYR A 234 -0.57 5.01 -26.47
N GLY A 235 -1.84 4.60 -26.48
CA GLY A 235 -2.91 5.27 -27.21
C GLY A 235 -3.53 6.40 -26.36
N PRO A 236 -4.57 7.09 -26.90
CA PRO A 236 -5.33 8.04 -26.11
C PRO A 236 -5.91 7.36 -24.85
N PRO A 237 -5.90 8.03 -23.69
CA PRO A 237 -6.43 7.46 -22.46
C PRO A 237 -7.94 7.23 -22.52
N ALA A 238 -8.40 6.14 -21.93
CA ALA A 238 -9.80 5.92 -21.65
C ALA A 238 -10.18 6.56 -20.31
N ARG A 239 -11.34 7.21 -20.24
CA ARG A 239 -11.85 7.79 -19.00
C ARG A 239 -12.44 6.73 -18.10
N LEU A 240 -12.09 6.78 -16.82
CA LEU A 240 -12.73 6.04 -15.74
C LEU A 240 -13.65 7.02 -14.97
N ALA A 241 -14.88 7.13 -15.44
CA ALA A 241 -15.89 8.06 -14.94
C ALA A 241 -17.05 7.33 -14.24
N PRO A 242 -17.62 7.88 -13.14
CA PRO A 242 -17.28 9.16 -12.54
C PRO A 242 -16.01 9.10 -11.72
N GLY A 243 -15.20 10.18 -11.71
CA GLY A 243 -14.11 10.37 -10.77
C GLY A 243 -14.63 10.85 -9.43
N TRP A 244 -14.08 10.31 -8.34
CA TRP A 244 -14.46 10.64 -6.98
C TRP A 244 -13.25 11.06 -6.12
N CYS A 245 -12.33 11.88 -6.71
CA CYS A 245 -11.12 12.36 -6.05
C CYS A 245 -10.24 11.21 -5.53
N ALA A 246 -9.68 10.44 -6.45
CA ALA A 246 -8.89 9.27 -6.13
C ALA A 246 -7.62 9.60 -5.34
N LEU A 247 -7.32 8.88 -4.27
CA LEU A 247 -6.10 8.99 -3.47
C LEU A 247 -5.25 7.72 -3.46
N SER A 248 -5.82 6.58 -3.82
CA SER A 248 -5.07 5.35 -4.04
C SER A 248 -5.73 4.48 -5.11
N MET A 249 -4.92 3.71 -5.82
CA MET A 249 -5.35 2.74 -6.82
C MET A 249 -4.56 1.45 -6.68
N LEU A 250 -5.22 0.32 -6.92
CA LEU A 250 -4.59 -0.99 -6.87
C LEU A 250 -5.20 -1.93 -7.90
N PHE A 251 -4.39 -2.36 -8.88
CA PHE A 251 -4.69 -3.55 -9.65
C PHE A 251 -4.41 -4.79 -8.81
N SER A 252 -5.39 -5.67 -8.70
CA SER A 252 -5.27 -6.92 -7.95
C SER A 252 -6.13 -8.02 -8.58
N ASP A 253 -5.59 -9.23 -8.65
CA ASP A 253 -6.32 -10.45 -9.02
C ASP A 253 -7.07 -10.98 -7.79
N TRP A 254 -8.08 -10.21 -7.37
CA TRP A 254 -8.83 -10.40 -6.13
C TRP A 254 -9.56 -11.75 -6.06
N ASP A 255 -9.91 -12.33 -7.20
CA ASP A 255 -10.62 -13.61 -7.33
C ASP A 255 -9.73 -14.76 -7.78
N ARG A 256 -8.42 -14.53 -7.94
CA ARG A 256 -7.43 -15.50 -8.44
C ARG A 256 -7.78 -16.06 -9.82
N SER A 257 -8.46 -15.28 -10.65
CA SER A 257 -8.84 -15.64 -12.02
C SER A 257 -7.71 -15.52 -13.03
N GLY A 258 -6.57 -14.95 -12.65
CA GLY A 258 -5.46 -14.59 -13.51
C GLY A 258 -5.64 -13.24 -14.22
N HIS A 259 -6.63 -12.46 -13.84
CA HIS A 259 -6.91 -11.12 -14.37
C HIS A 259 -7.06 -10.11 -13.25
N ALA A 260 -6.20 -9.12 -13.20
CA ALA A 260 -6.31 -8.04 -12.24
C ALA A 260 -7.47 -7.09 -12.59
N ASP A 261 -8.29 -6.77 -11.59
CA ASP A 261 -9.28 -5.70 -11.64
C ASP A 261 -8.74 -4.48 -10.87
N LEU A 262 -9.27 -3.28 -11.14
CA LEU A 262 -8.77 -2.04 -10.54
C LEU A 262 -9.65 -1.60 -9.39
N ARG A 263 -9.07 -1.52 -8.19
CA ARG A 263 -9.69 -0.88 -7.04
C ARG A 263 -9.23 0.57 -6.92
N VAL A 264 -10.16 1.48 -6.56
CA VAL A 264 -9.89 2.89 -6.37
C VAL A 264 -10.44 3.34 -5.03
N SER A 265 -9.59 3.96 -4.21
CA SER A 265 -9.97 4.61 -2.96
C SER A 265 -10.14 6.11 -3.19
N ASN A 266 -11.27 6.64 -2.73
CA ASN A 266 -11.79 7.93 -3.12
C ASN A 266 -12.15 8.81 -1.92
N ASP A 267 -11.84 10.11 -2.00
CA ASP A 267 -12.05 11.10 -0.94
C ASP A 267 -13.28 12.02 -1.18
N ALA A 268 -14.04 11.83 -2.25
CA ALA A 268 -15.17 12.70 -2.59
C ALA A 268 -16.23 12.80 -1.49
N HIS A 269 -16.38 11.73 -0.69
CA HIS A 269 -17.33 11.72 0.44
C HIS A 269 -17.01 12.79 1.50
N TYR A 270 -15.77 13.26 1.59
CA TYR A 270 -15.40 14.40 2.42
C TYR A 270 -16.06 15.71 1.95
N TYR A 271 -16.12 15.92 0.64
CA TYR A 271 -16.69 17.13 0.03
C TYR A 271 -18.20 17.03 -0.17
N LEU A 272 -18.68 15.83 -0.50
CA LEU A 272 -20.06 15.51 -0.87
C LEU A 272 -20.57 14.36 -0.02
N PRO A 273 -21.10 14.63 1.20
CA PRO A 273 -21.45 13.57 2.17
C PRO A 273 -22.45 12.52 1.69
N THR A 274 -23.20 12.79 0.62
CA THR A 274 -24.16 11.85 0.02
C THR A 274 -23.67 11.20 -1.26
N GLU A 275 -22.52 11.63 -1.78
CA GLU A 275 -21.94 11.18 -3.05
C GLU A 275 -20.54 10.61 -2.83
N GLY A 276 -19.95 10.08 -3.87
CA GLY A 276 -18.66 9.40 -3.79
C GLY A 276 -18.77 8.02 -3.16
N GLU A 277 -17.89 7.15 -3.56
CA GLU A 277 -17.76 5.79 -3.07
C GLU A 277 -16.43 5.17 -3.48
N GLU A 278 -16.02 4.15 -2.77
CA GLU A 278 -14.97 3.25 -3.22
C GLU A 278 -15.42 2.53 -4.49
N GLN A 279 -14.51 2.35 -5.44
CA GLN A 279 -14.82 1.75 -6.74
C GLN A 279 -14.02 0.47 -6.97
N LEU A 280 -14.65 -0.49 -7.65
CA LEU A 280 -13.99 -1.64 -8.23
C LEU A 280 -14.36 -1.70 -9.73
N TRP A 281 -13.35 -1.69 -10.59
CA TRP A 281 -13.50 -1.71 -12.03
C TRP A 281 -13.09 -3.08 -12.58
N ARG A 282 -13.99 -3.72 -13.29
CA ARG A 282 -13.68 -4.93 -14.04
C ARG A 282 -12.83 -4.59 -15.24
N MET A 283 -11.65 -5.17 -15.30
CA MET A 283 -10.70 -4.99 -16.38
C MET A 283 -10.58 -6.29 -17.18
N ARG A 284 -10.78 -6.19 -18.49
CA ARG A 284 -10.55 -7.32 -19.40
C ARG A 284 -9.76 -6.82 -20.60
N PRO A 285 -8.83 -7.64 -21.15
CA PRO A 285 -8.01 -7.25 -22.28
C PRO A 285 -8.86 -6.78 -23.46
N ALA A 286 -8.50 -5.65 -24.06
CA ALA A 286 -9.17 -5.03 -25.19
C ALA A 286 -10.66 -4.67 -25.00
N GLU A 287 -11.22 -4.84 -23.78
CA GLU A 287 -12.57 -4.37 -23.46
C GLU A 287 -12.55 -2.99 -22.79
N SER A 288 -13.65 -2.25 -22.88
CA SER A 288 -13.82 -1.05 -22.07
C SER A 288 -13.95 -1.41 -20.59
N PRO A 289 -13.32 -0.65 -19.69
CA PRO A 289 -13.49 -0.84 -18.25
C PRO A 289 -14.96 -0.76 -17.85
N ARG A 290 -15.40 -1.61 -16.92
CA ARG A 290 -16.76 -1.62 -16.40
C ARG A 290 -16.76 -1.55 -14.88
N LEU A 291 -17.46 -0.58 -14.33
CA LEU A 291 -17.65 -0.47 -12.89
C LEU A 291 -18.50 -1.64 -12.37
N TYR A 292 -18.07 -2.29 -11.29
CA TYR A 292 -18.89 -3.25 -10.56
C TYR A 292 -20.02 -2.52 -9.84
N GLY A 293 -21.19 -3.15 -9.79
CA GLY A 293 -22.39 -2.64 -9.12
C GLY A 293 -23.08 -3.66 -8.23
N ALA A 294 -24.22 -3.29 -7.69
CA ALA A 294 -25.01 -4.15 -6.80
C ALA A 294 -25.41 -5.49 -7.47
N ASP A 295 -25.65 -5.49 -8.78
CA ASP A 295 -25.99 -6.70 -9.53
C ASP A 295 -24.82 -7.69 -9.63
N ASP A 296 -23.57 -7.20 -9.48
CA ASP A 296 -22.35 -8.00 -9.42
C ASP A 296 -22.00 -8.46 -8.00
N GLY A 297 -22.78 -8.04 -6.99
CA GLY A 297 -22.50 -8.27 -5.59
C GLY A 297 -21.59 -7.22 -4.93
N TRP A 298 -21.21 -6.13 -5.63
CA TRP A 298 -20.46 -5.04 -5.03
C TRP A 298 -21.32 -4.25 -4.06
N VAL A 299 -20.87 -4.17 -2.81
CA VAL A 299 -21.53 -3.36 -1.78
C VAL A 299 -20.92 -1.99 -1.76
N ARG A 300 -21.73 -0.97 -1.93
CA ARG A 300 -21.31 0.44 -1.88
C ARG A 300 -20.62 0.74 -0.55
N VAL A 301 -19.41 1.25 -0.61
CA VAL A 301 -18.62 1.67 0.56
C VAL A 301 -18.38 3.18 0.44
N GLN A 302 -18.84 3.91 1.44
CA GLN A 302 -18.63 5.35 1.55
C GLN A 302 -17.71 5.61 2.74
N VAL A 303 -16.49 6.01 2.43
CA VAL A 303 -15.47 6.45 3.36
C VAL A 303 -14.78 7.69 2.77
N GLN A 304 -14.06 8.40 3.58
CA GLN A 304 -13.13 9.44 3.12
C GLN A 304 -11.81 8.75 2.87
N GLY A 305 -11.76 7.99 1.75
CA GLY A 305 -10.72 7.00 1.49
C GLY A 305 -9.40 7.62 1.08
N MET A 306 -8.29 7.06 1.58
CA MET A 306 -6.93 7.52 1.32
C MET A 306 -6.09 6.43 0.68
N GLY A 307 -5.55 5.50 1.44
CA GLY A 307 -4.64 4.45 1.00
C GLY A 307 -5.31 3.07 0.93
N ILE A 308 -4.70 2.18 0.15
CA ILE A 308 -5.09 0.77 0.01
C ILE A 308 -3.89 -0.11 0.35
N ALA A 309 -4.09 -1.13 1.20
CA ALA A 309 -3.15 -2.24 1.33
C ALA A 309 -3.88 -3.57 1.13
N SER A 310 -3.18 -4.56 0.60
CA SER A 310 -3.74 -5.88 0.29
C SER A 310 -2.83 -6.98 0.80
N TYR A 311 -3.41 -8.00 1.46
CA TYR A 311 -2.69 -9.16 1.97
C TYR A 311 -3.68 -10.31 2.24
N ASP A 312 -3.27 -11.58 2.05
CA ASP A 312 -4.07 -12.76 2.44
C ASP A 312 -3.98 -12.96 3.97
N LEU A 313 -4.70 -12.10 4.72
CA LEU A 313 -4.70 -12.09 6.19
C LEU A 313 -5.52 -13.24 6.78
N SER A 314 -6.54 -13.66 6.07
CA SER A 314 -7.42 -14.77 6.47
C SER A 314 -6.82 -16.15 6.16
N GLU A 315 -5.72 -16.21 5.42
CA GLU A 315 -5.05 -17.41 4.91
C GLU A 315 -5.98 -18.31 4.06
N ASP A 316 -7.01 -17.71 3.46
CA ASP A 316 -7.97 -18.43 2.59
C ASP A 316 -7.54 -18.46 1.12
N GLY A 317 -6.43 -17.81 0.78
CA GLY A 317 -5.86 -17.76 -0.55
C GLY A 317 -6.30 -16.56 -1.39
N TYR A 318 -7.13 -15.68 -0.84
CA TYR A 318 -7.61 -14.46 -1.49
C TYR A 318 -7.18 -13.22 -0.72
N PRO A 319 -7.00 -12.06 -1.38
CA PRO A 319 -6.55 -10.86 -0.70
C PRO A 319 -7.67 -10.24 0.15
N ASP A 320 -7.35 -9.99 1.42
CA ASP A 320 -8.08 -9.02 2.24
C ASP A 320 -7.58 -7.61 1.91
N VAL A 321 -8.46 -6.61 2.03
CA VAL A 321 -8.15 -5.23 1.64
C VAL A 321 -8.33 -4.30 2.81
N PHE A 322 -7.28 -3.56 3.15
CA PHE A 322 -7.31 -2.51 4.14
C PHE A 322 -7.40 -1.14 3.45
N LEU A 323 -8.34 -0.32 3.92
CA LEU A 323 -8.59 1.03 3.44
C LEU A 323 -8.38 2.01 4.58
N THR A 324 -7.47 2.94 4.41
CA THR A 324 -7.34 4.07 5.35
C THR A 324 -8.37 5.16 5.03
N SER A 325 -8.74 5.92 6.04
CA SER A 325 -9.79 6.92 5.94
C SER A 325 -9.56 8.08 6.93
N GLN A 326 -10.23 9.18 6.71
CA GLN A 326 -10.52 10.11 7.81
C GLN A 326 -11.59 9.49 8.70
N ALA A 327 -11.30 9.29 9.99
CA ALA A 327 -12.06 8.54 10.98
C ALA A 327 -11.87 7.01 10.85
N ASP A 328 -12.89 6.25 10.54
CA ASP A 328 -12.84 4.78 10.61
C ASP A 328 -12.12 4.15 9.41
N ASN A 329 -11.01 3.49 9.64
CA ASN A 329 -10.42 2.59 8.65
C ASN A 329 -11.31 1.36 8.43
N ARG A 330 -11.14 0.69 7.29
CA ARG A 330 -11.86 -0.54 6.94
C ARG A 330 -10.88 -1.68 6.65
N LEU A 331 -11.15 -2.86 7.20
CA LEU A 331 -10.50 -4.10 6.78
C LEU A 331 -11.56 -5.02 6.19
N GLN A 332 -11.46 -5.29 4.92
CA GLN A 332 -12.47 -5.99 4.13
C GLN A 332 -11.99 -7.37 3.71
N THR A 333 -12.79 -8.40 3.97
CA THR A 333 -12.56 -9.76 3.49
C THR A 333 -13.71 -10.21 2.60
N LEU A 334 -13.45 -11.10 1.65
CA LEU A 334 -14.49 -11.67 0.80
C LEU A 334 -15.51 -12.45 1.64
N ALA A 335 -16.78 -12.11 1.50
CA ALA A 335 -17.86 -12.73 2.29
C ALA A 335 -18.36 -14.04 1.67
N LEU A 336 -18.29 -14.17 0.35
CA LEU A 336 -18.85 -15.28 -0.44
C LEU A 336 -17.78 -16.00 -1.29
N GLY A 337 -16.50 -15.83 -0.95
CA GLY A 337 -15.39 -16.33 -1.77
C GLY A 337 -15.27 -15.59 -3.11
N PRO A 338 -14.55 -16.14 -4.09
CA PRO A 338 -14.15 -15.43 -5.31
C PRO A 338 -15.25 -15.30 -6.38
N SER A 339 -16.45 -15.82 -6.13
CA SER A 339 -17.53 -15.78 -7.13
C SER A 339 -18.14 -14.40 -7.34
N GLN A 340 -18.02 -13.52 -6.34
CA GLN A 340 -18.57 -12.17 -6.34
C GLN A 340 -17.71 -11.25 -5.47
N PRO A 341 -17.51 -9.98 -5.84
CA PRO A 341 -16.76 -9.01 -5.06
C PRO A 341 -17.58 -8.45 -3.88
N THR A 342 -18.17 -9.36 -3.11
CA THR A 342 -18.94 -9.02 -1.90
C THR A 342 -18.02 -9.06 -0.70
N TYR A 343 -17.70 -7.89 -0.18
CA TYR A 343 -16.82 -7.73 0.97
C TYR A 343 -17.59 -7.45 2.24
N ARG A 344 -17.07 -7.92 3.37
CA ARG A 344 -17.51 -7.56 4.72
C ARG A 344 -16.39 -6.91 5.49
N ASP A 345 -16.72 -5.90 6.27
CA ASP A 345 -15.77 -5.22 7.15
C ASP A 345 -15.53 -6.04 8.43
N ILE A 346 -14.28 -6.31 8.73
CA ILE A 346 -13.85 -7.01 9.93
C ILE A 346 -12.90 -6.15 10.79
N GLY A 347 -12.70 -4.87 10.43
CA GLY A 347 -11.71 -3.98 11.05
C GLY A 347 -11.90 -3.84 12.56
N LEU A 348 -13.13 -3.64 13.03
CA LEU A 348 -13.41 -3.54 14.47
C LEU A 348 -13.03 -4.83 15.20
N LYS A 349 -13.36 -5.99 14.64
CA LYS A 349 -13.04 -7.30 15.24
C LYS A 349 -11.54 -7.54 15.32
N ARG A 350 -10.79 -7.03 14.35
CA ARG A 350 -9.32 -7.18 14.26
C ARG A 350 -8.57 -6.10 15.04
N GLY A 351 -9.24 -5.01 15.48
CA GLY A 351 -8.61 -3.92 16.23
C GLY A 351 -7.85 -2.93 15.35
N VAL A 352 -8.22 -2.78 14.06
CA VAL A 352 -7.51 -1.92 13.10
C VAL A 352 -8.30 -0.68 12.67
N ASN A 353 -9.43 -0.38 13.31
CA ASN A 353 -10.24 0.79 12.93
C ASN A 353 -9.49 2.12 13.11
N ALA A 354 -8.68 2.25 14.17
CA ALA A 354 -7.83 3.41 14.45
C ALA A 354 -8.52 4.78 14.24
N ALA A 355 -9.80 4.86 14.62
CA ALA A 355 -10.63 6.05 14.39
C ALA A 355 -10.27 7.26 15.26
N GLN A 356 -9.47 7.05 16.29
CA GLN A 356 -9.02 8.08 17.22
C GLN A 356 -7.51 8.09 17.34
N PRO A 357 -6.90 9.25 17.66
CA PRO A 357 -5.47 9.31 17.89
C PRO A 357 -5.06 8.38 19.03
N PHE A 358 -3.96 7.68 18.82
CA PHE A 358 -3.37 6.80 19.81
C PHE A 358 -2.84 7.58 21.02
N ALA A 359 -2.26 8.74 20.80
CA ALA A 359 -1.64 9.56 21.86
C ALA A 359 -1.99 11.04 21.73
N GLY A 360 -1.49 11.84 22.67
CA GLY A 360 -1.65 13.32 22.66
C GLY A 360 -2.91 13.83 23.32
N GLY A 361 -3.80 12.97 23.84
CA GLY A 361 -5.01 13.35 24.55
C GLY A 361 -6.10 14.02 23.69
N ASP A 362 -5.99 13.98 22.38
CA ASP A 362 -6.99 14.47 21.43
C ASP A 362 -8.01 13.36 21.16
N ALA A 363 -9.29 13.60 21.45
CA ALA A 363 -10.37 12.62 21.26
C ALA A 363 -11.08 12.77 19.90
N ARG A 364 -10.62 13.69 19.06
CA ARG A 364 -11.20 13.87 17.72
C ARG A 364 -10.76 12.76 16.78
N PRO A 365 -11.50 12.49 15.67
CA PRO A 365 -11.14 11.48 14.71
C PRO A 365 -9.74 11.66 14.12
N SER A 366 -9.12 10.56 13.78
CA SER A 366 -7.81 10.45 13.15
C SER A 366 -7.90 10.61 11.62
N THR A 367 -6.79 10.96 10.96
CA THR A 367 -6.67 10.95 9.50
C THR A 367 -5.52 10.02 9.11
N ALA A 368 -5.84 8.91 8.50
CA ALA A 368 -4.90 7.86 8.10
C ALA A 368 -4.64 7.91 6.59
N TRP A 369 -3.38 7.77 6.17
CA TRP A 369 -2.93 7.88 4.78
C TRP A 369 -2.37 6.57 4.24
N HIS A 370 -1.07 6.36 4.38
CA HIS A 370 -0.40 5.19 3.83
C HIS A 370 -0.56 3.98 4.76
N PRO A 371 -1.19 2.89 4.31
CA PRO A 371 -1.17 1.61 5.00
C PRO A 371 -0.17 0.67 4.35
N GLU A 372 0.54 -0.13 5.16
CA GLU A 372 1.40 -1.19 4.64
C GLU A 372 1.40 -2.41 5.56
N PHE A 373 1.12 -3.59 4.98
CA PHE A 373 1.28 -4.87 5.65
C PHE A 373 2.71 -5.38 5.54
N ALA A 374 3.36 -5.62 6.67
CA ALA A 374 4.72 -6.17 6.75
C ALA A 374 4.91 -6.92 8.06
N ASP A 375 5.80 -7.90 8.11
CA ASP A 375 6.18 -8.60 9.35
C ASP A 375 7.48 -7.96 9.84
N VAL A 376 7.36 -6.95 10.72
CA VAL A 376 8.49 -6.12 11.16
C VAL A 376 9.34 -6.77 12.24
N ASN A 377 8.83 -7.82 12.90
CA ASN A 377 9.52 -8.56 13.95
C ASN A 377 9.90 -9.99 13.54
N ASN A 378 9.57 -10.39 12.30
CA ASN A 378 9.86 -11.69 11.70
C ASN A 378 9.25 -12.89 12.46
N ASP A 379 8.14 -12.71 13.20
CA ASP A 379 7.52 -13.78 13.96
C ASP A 379 6.55 -14.65 13.13
N GLY A 380 6.40 -14.33 11.83
CA GLY A 380 5.52 -15.02 10.90
C GLY A 380 4.07 -14.56 11.00
N LEU A 381 3.75 -13.55 11.79
CA LEU A 381 2.44 -12.87 11.82
C LEU A 381 2.60 -11.52 11.16
N ILE A 382 1.65 -11.18 10.29
CA ILE A 382 1.73 -9.91 9.57
C ILE A 382 1.35 -8.75 10.49
N ASP A 383 2.12 -7.67 10.43
CA ASP A 383 1.87 -6.41 11.12
C ASP A 383 1.31 -5.38 10.12
N LEU A 384 0.87 -4.24 10.62
CA LEU A 384 0.31 -3.16 9.81
C LEU A 384 0.85 -1.81 10.28
N TYR A 385 1.55 -1.12 9.42
CA TYR A 385 1.92 0.28 9.61
C TYR A 385 0.87 1.19 8.97
N ILE A 386 0.53 2.30 9.65
CA ILE A 386 -0.40 3.30 9.16
C ILE A 386 0.21 4.69 9.40
N SER A 387 0.59 5.36 8.32
CA SER A 387 1.00 6.76 8.40
C SER A 387 -0.22 7.65 8.64
N LYS A 388 -0.13 8.56 9.62
CA LYS A 388 -1.24 9.41 10.03
C LYS A 388 -0.85 10.89 10.09
N GLY A 389 -1.82 11.75 9.84
CA GLY A 389 -1.61 13.18 9.94
C GLY A 389 -2.75 14.00 9.34
N ASN A 390 -3.20 15.00 10.06
CA ASN A 390 -4.28 15.88 9.67
C ASN A 390 -3.98 16.64 8.37
N VAL A 391 -5.01 16.93 7.59
CA VAL A 391 -4.98 17.84 6.43
C VAL A 391 -5.16 19.28 6.93
N ALA A 392 -4.08 20.01 7.06
CA ALA A 392 -4.09 21.41 7.47
C ALA A 392 -4.96 21.66 8.71
N GLU A 393 -5.54 22.81 8.86
CA GLU A 393 -6.22 23.30 10.05
C GLU A 393 -7.69 22.82 10.16
N GLN A 394 -7.91 21.52 10.11
CA GLN A 394 -9.26 20.95 10.26
C GLN A 394 -9.65 20.91 11.76
N PRO A 395 -10.63 21.68 12.21
CA PRO A 395 -10.98 21.76 13.63
C PRO A 395 -11.69 20.48 14.13
N GLU A 396 -12.27 19.70 13.24
CA GLU A 396 -13.00 18.47 13.54
C GLU A 396 -12.09 17.25 13.69
N TYR A 397 -10.82 17.35 13.25
CA TYR A 397 -9.85 16.25 13.26
C TYR A 397 -8.63 16.56 14.12
N ALA A 398 -7.98 15.53 14.62
CA ALA A 398 -6.82 15.67 15.48
C ALA A 398 -5.67 16.42 14.78
N GLN A 399 -5.13 17.43 15.46
CA GLN A 399 -4.03 18.25 14.95
C GLN A 399 -2.69 17.50 15.01
N ARG A 400 -2.53 16.66 16.04
CA ARG A 400 -1.37 15.82 16.30
C ARG A 400 -1.85 14.40 16.43
N ASP A 401 -1.63 13.64 15.41
CA ASP A 401 -2.15 12.30 15.24
C ASP A 401 -1.00 11.39 14.81
N PRO A 402 -0.37 10.71 15.78
CA PRO A 402 0.81 9.90 15.48
C PRO A 402 0.45 8.71 14.62
N SER A 403 1.39 8.29 13.79
CA SER A 403 1.32 7.07 13.00
C SER A 403 1.22 5.84 13.89
N ASP A 404 0.49 4.81 13.45
CA ASP A 404 0.32 3.56 14.19
C ASP A 404 1.26 2.47 13.65
N LEU A 405 1.83 1.67 14.55
CA LEU A 405 2.43 0.39 14.25
C LEU A 405 1.65 -0.70 14.98
N LEU A 406 0.84 -1.42 14.24
CA LEU A 406 -0.08 -2.43 14.74
C LEU A 406 0.55 -3.82 14.62
N ILE A 407 0.97 -4.42 15.74
CA ILE A 407 1.61 -5.74 15.79
C ILE A 407 0.55 -6.84 15.76
N GLY A 408 0.68 -7.75 14.78
CA GLY A 408 -0.17 -8.91 14.61
C GLY A 408 -0.11 -9.86 15.80
N GLN A 409 -1.26 -10.41 16.18
CA GLN A 409 -1.38 -11.33 17.30
C GLN A 409 -1.79 -12.74 16.82
N ALA A 410 -1.41 -13.76 17.56
CA ALA A 410 -1.74 -15.15 17.22
C ALA A 410 -3.26 -15.45 17.13
N ASP A 411 -4.10 -14.63 17.74
CA ASP A 411 -5.56 -14.72 17.64
C ASP A 411 -6.12 -13.96 16.42
N GLY A 412 -5.23 -13.37 15.61
CA GLY A 412 -5.53 -12.61 14.41
C GLY A 412 -6.03 -11.19 14.68
N THR A 413 -5.91 -10.68 15.90
CA THR A 413 -6.09 -9.26 16.22
C THR A 413 -4.80 -8.49 16.04
N PHE A 414 -4.86 -7.16 16.15
CA PHE A 414 -3.70 -6.29 16.11
C PHE A 414 -3.60 -5.46 17.38
N ARG A 415 -2.38 -5.18 17.80
CA ARG A 415 -2.09 -4.36 18.97
C ARG A 415 -1.17 -3.22 18.60
N GLU A 416 -1.60 -2.00 18.93
CA GLU A 416 -0.80 -0.79 18.72
C GLU A 416 0.47 -0.79 19.58
N ALA A 417 1.60 -0.40 18.99
CA ALA A 417 2.91 -0.47 19.63
C ALA A 417 3.92 0.60 19.15
N ALA A 418 3.50 1.65 18.44
CA ALA A 418 4.42 2.65 17.88
C ALA A 418 5.28 3.34 18.96
N ASP A 419 4.74 3.56 20.16
CA ASP A 419 5.45 4.15 21.28
C ASP A 419 6.56 3.22 21.82
N ILE A 420 6.23 1.94 22.00
CA ILE A 420 7.16 0.92 22.50
C ILE A 420 8.23 0.62 21.45
N ALA A 421 7.85 0.58 20.19
CA ALA A 421 8.76 0.35 19.07
C ALA A 421 9.70 1.55 18.81
N GLY A 422 9.38 2.74 19.28
CA GLY A 422 10.19 3.94 19.09
C GLY A 422 9.95 4.69 17.77
N VAL A 423 8.85 4.41 17.08
CA VAL A 423 8.46 5.10 15.83
C VAL A 423 7.41 6.19 16.03
N LEU A 424 7.06 6.50 17.27
CA LEU A 424 6.06 7.52 17.57
C LEU A 424 6.50 8.89 17.05
N SER A 425 5.75 9.46 16.12
CA SER A 425 5.96 10.78 15.55
C SER A 425 4.65 11.56 15.55
N PHE A 426 4.72 12.86 15.88
CA PHE A 426 3.57 13.76 15.83
C PHE A 426 3.64 14.71 14.62
N ASP A 427 4.48 14.41 13.64
CA ASP A 427 4.50 15.09 12.36
C ASP A 427 3.27 14.68 11.53
N ARG A 428 3.00 15.40 10.46
CA ARG A 428 1.85 15.09 9.59
C ARG A 428 2.24 14.10 8.52
N GLY A 429 2.20 12.80 8.86
CA GLY A 429 2.54 11.71 7.96
C GLY A 429 1.68 11.69 6.69
N ARG A 430 2.26 11.16 5.61
CA ARG A 430 1.63 10.95 4.30
C ARG A 430 2.03 9.59 3.75
N GLY A 431 2.95 9.54 2.78
CA GLY A 431 3.50 8.31 2.26
C GLY A 431 4.53 7.70 3.20
N ALA A 432 4.67 6.38 3.14
CA ALA A 432 5.67 5.64 3.90
C ALA A 432 6.16 4.43 3.10
N ALA A 433 7.18 3.74 3.61
CA ALA A 433 7.59 2.45 3.12
C ALA A 433 8.35 1.67 4.20
N LEU A 434 8.14 0.35 4.21
CA LEU A 434 8.89 -0.61 5.00
C LEU A 434 9.80 -1.43 4.07
N ALA A 435 11.11 -1.29 4.19
CA ALA A 435 12.08 -2.00 3.37
C ALA A 435 13.36 -2.30 4.17
N ASP A 436 14.03 -3.39 3.83
CA ASP A 436 15.34 -3.73 4.41
C ASP A 436 16.45 -2.93 3.67
N PHE A 437 16.72 -1.71 4.17
CA PHE A 437 17.67 -0.82 3.50
C PHE A 437 19.13 -1.23 3.70
N ASN A 438 19.45 -1.95 4.76
CA ASN A 438 20.82 -2.36 5.06
C ASN A 438 21.06 -3.86 4.86
N LEU A 439 20.08 -4.59 4.29
CA LEU A 439 20.16 -6.01 3.95
C LEU A 439 20.50 -6.92 5.15
N ASP A 440 19.93 -6.63 6.32
CA ASP A 440 20.09 -7.42 7.55
C ASP A 440 18.89 -8.32 7.87
N GLY A 441 17.84 -8.25 7.03
CA GLY A 441 16.61 -9.04 7.19
C GLY A 441 15.60 -8.42 8.14
N LEU A 442 15.80 -7.18 8.58
CA LEU A 442 14.88 -6.40 9.38
C LEU A 442 14.33 -5.25 8.52
N LEU A 443 13.00 -5.11 8.49
CA LEU A 443 12.39 -4.03 7.71
C LEU A 443 12.52 -2.70 8.45
N ASP A 444 13.24 -1.76 7.84
CA ASP A 444 13.34 -0.37 8.26
C ASP A 444 12.14 0.44 7.80
N LEU A 445 11.91 1.63 8.35
CA LEU A 445 10.77 2.48 8.06
C LEU A 445 11.20 3.86 7.58
N ILE A 446 10.63 4.31 6.46
CA ILE A 446 10.66 5.71 6.03
C ILE A 446 9.25 6.28 6.01
N GLU A 447 9.07 7.52 6.49
CA GLU A 447 7.82 8.28 6.43
C GLU A 447 8.06 9.67 5.87
N VAL A 448 7.24 10.08 4.90
CA VAL A 448 7.21 11.44 4.36
C VAL A 448 6.17 12.24 5.12
N ASN A 449 6.57 13.42 5.60
CA ASN A 449 5.74 14.30 6.40
C ASN A 449 5.38 15.58 5.65
N TYR A 450 4.12 16.02 5.74
CA TYR A 450 3.68 17.29 5.18
C TYR A 450 4.09 18.47 6.05
N GLY A 451 5.00 19.30 5.52
CA GLY A 451 5.51 20.49 6.22
C GLY A 451 6.48 20.19 7.35
N ALA A 452 7.07 18.99 7.36
CA ALA A 452 8.13 18.58 8.27
C ALA A 452 9.15 17.70 7.53
N PRO A 453 10.36 17.48 8.09
CA PRO A 453 11.34 16.59 7.48
C PRO A 453 10.81 15.16 7.33
N VAL A 454 11.29 14.45 6.32
CA VAL A 454 11.12 12.99 6.27
C VAL A 454 11.70 12.36 7.52
N ARG A 455 11.18 11.19 7.90
CA ARG A 455 11.70 10.39 9.00
C ARG A 455 12.17 9.06 8.49
N LEU A 456 13.31 8.61 8.99
CA LEU A 456 13.89 7.30 8.70
C LEU A 456 14.27 6.62 10.00
N TRP A 457 13.76 5.42 10.20
CA TRP A 457 14.06 4.60 11.36
C TRP A 457 14.64 3.27 10.94
N ARG A 458 15.81 2.94 11.52
CA ARG A 458 16.39 1.61 11.37
C ARG A 458 15.80 0.65 12.39
N ASN A 459 15.35 -0.49 11.94
CA ASN A 459 14.92 -1.61 12.78
C ASN A 459 16.16 -2.30 13.36
N VAL A 460 16.20 -2.46 14.67
CA VAL A 460 17.29 -3.16 15.37
C VAL A 460 16.81 -4.43 16.11
N GLY A 461 15.59 -4.84 15.80
CA GLY A 461 14.95 -6.01 16.40
C GLY A 461 14.83 -5.91 17.92
N SER A 462 15.24 -6.94 18.66
CA SER A 462 15.28 -6.92 20.13
C SER A 462 16.57 -6.31 20.71
N GLY A 463 17.43 -5.76 19.85
CA GLY A 463 18.70 -5.16 20.20
C GLY A 463 18.66 -3.65 20.43
N ASP A 464 19.79 -3.01 20.17
CA ASP A 464 19.97 -1.55 20.21
C ASP A 464 20.75 -1.06 18.98
N ALA A 465 20.98 0.27 18.90
CA ALA A 465 21.64 0.90 17.74
C ALA A 465 23.05 0.34 17.44
N THR A 466 23.75 -0.21 18.43
CA THR A 466 25.12 -0.73 18.32
C THR A 466 25.17 -2.25 18.19
N HIS A 467 24.13 -2.93 18.63
CA HIS A 467 24.00 -4.39 18.65
C HIS A 467 22.59 -4.79 18.18
N PRO A 468 22.27 -4.65 16.87
CA PRO A 468 21.00 -5.15 16.32
C PRO A 468 20.87 -6.66 16.57
N ARG A 469 19.65 -7.13 16.80
CA ARG A 469 19.37 -8.54 17.04
C ARG A 469 18.02 -8.93 16.45
N ALA A 470 18.04 -9.78 15.44
CA ALA A 470 16.83 -10.34 14.85
C ALA A 470 15.93 -11.00 15.90
N MET A 471 14.62 -10.96 15.68
CA MET A 471 13.62 -11.54 16.57
C MET A 471 13.08 -12.87 16.06
N GLY A 472 13.10 -13.10 14.75
CA GLY A 472 12.73 -14.32 14.08
C GLY A 472 13.55 -14.53 12.80
N SER A 473 13.33 -15.66 12.15
CA SER A 473 13.88 -15.96 10.83
C SER A 473 13.08 -15.27 9.75
N TRP A 474 13.67 -15.06 8.58
CA TRP A 474 13.05 -14.36 7.46
C TRP A 474 13.43 -14.97 6.10
N LEU A 475 12.74 -14.56 5.05
CA LEU A 475 13.08 -14.84 3.66
C LEU A 475 12.68 -13.64 2.80
N ALA A 476 13.60 -13.14 1.97
CA ALA A 476 13.32 -12.13 0.98
C ALA A 476 13.34 -12.74 -0.42
N VAL A 477 12.26 -12.54 -1.18
CA VAL A 477 12.06 -13.15 -2.49
C VAL A 477 12.00 -12.07 -3.57
N SER A 478 12.82 -12.21 -4.60
CA SER A 478 12.69 -11.46 -5.86
C SER A 478 12.23 -12.41 -6.95
N VAL A 479 11.36 -11.94 -7.83
CA VAL A 479 10.76 -12.74 -8.90
C VAL A 479 11.10 -12.14 -10.24
N ALA A 480 11.51 -13.00 -11.19
CA ALA A 480 11.85 -12.58 -12.54
C ALA A 480 11.26 -13.50 -13.60
N GLN A 481 10.84 -12.94 -14.72
CA GLN A 481 10.39 -13.70 -15.88
C GLN A 481 10.88 -13.08 -17.19
N PRO A 482 10.98 -13.87 -18.29
CA PRO A 482 11.25 -13.32 -19.61
C PRO A 482 10.09 -12.47 -20.14
N GLY A 483 10.42 -11.44 -20.91
CA GLY A 483 9.46 -10.61 -21.62
C GLY A 483 9.21 -9.26 -20.95
N PRO A 484 8.21 -8.49 -21.42
CA PRO A 484 8.01 -7.10 -21.01
C PRO A 484 7.68 -6.89 -19.53
N ASN A 485 7.01 -7.86 -18.90
CA ASN A 485 6.74 -7.84 -17.45
C ASN A 485 7.86 -8.59 -16.73
N ALA A 486 9.07 -8.04 -16.74
CA ALA A 486 10.25 -8.71 -16.21
C ALA A 486 10.15 -9.01 -14.71
N ASP A 487 9.55 -8.13 -13.94
CA ASP A 487 9.32 -8.26 -12.49
C ASP A 487 8.10 -9.12 -12.12
N ALA A 488 7.47 -9.75 -13.11
CA ALA A 488 6.30 -10.63 -12.92
C ALA A 488 5.15 -9.97 -12.11
N ILE A 489 4.86 -8.69 -12.33
CA ILE A 489 3.75 -8.00 -11.68
C ILE A 489 2.43 -8.73 -11.98
N GLY A 490 1.62 -8.97 -10.95
CA GLY A 490 0.43 -9.83 -10.98
C GLY A 490 0.72 -11.29 -10.61
N ALA A 491 1.98 -11.65 -10.31
CA ALA A 491 2.30 -12.96 -9.75
C ALA A 491 1.97 -13.00 -8.24
N TRP A 492 1.72 -14.21 -7.75
CA TRP A 492 1.61 -14.47 -6.31
C TRP A 492 2.85 -15.20 -5.81
N VAL A 493 3.50 -14.64 -4.82
CA VAL A 493 4.58 -15.28 -4.08
C VAL A 493 3.97 -16.02 -2.90
N GLU A 494 4.17 -17.33 -2.85
CA GLU A 494 3.66 -18.19 -1.81
C GLU A 494 4.86 -18.80 -1.06
N VAL A 495 4.91 -18.61 0.25
CA VAL A 495 5.98 -19.11 1.13
C VAL A 495 5.37 -20.03 2.16
N ARG A 496 5.77 -21.30 2.13
CA ARG A 496 5.32 -22.32 3.07
C ARG A 496 6.38 -22.54 4.14
N ALA A 497 6.07 -22.11 5.36
CA ALA A 497 6.86 -22.33 6.57
C ALA A 497 6.08 -23.24 7.53
N GLY A 498 6.52 -24.48 7.69
CA GLY A 498 5.77 -25.51 8.41
C GLY A 498 4.41 -25.79 7.75
N GLU A 499 3.32 -25.63 8.49
CA GLU A 499 1.96 -25.86 8.00
C GLU A 499 1.31 -24.59 7.40
N ARG A 500 1.91 -23.42 7.60
CA ARG A 500 1.37 -22.14 7.11
C ARG A 500 1.85 -21.83 5.70
N VAL A 501 0.99 -21.20 4.94
CA VAL A 501 1.32 -20.64 3.61
C VAL A 501 1.03 -19.15 3.61
N LEU A 502 2.08 -18.36 3.64
CA LEU A 502 2.04 -16.90 3.52
C LEU A 502 1.96 -16.52 2.04
N ARG A 503 1.15 -15.53 1.68
CA ARG A 503 0.92 -15.16 0.29
C ARG A 503 0.94 -13.65 0.10
N ARG A 504 1.65 -13.21 -0.92
CA ARG A 504 1.64 -11.81 -1.38
C ARG A 504 1.51 -11.76 -2.89
N GLU A 505 0.64 -10.89 -3.37
CA GLU A 505 0.57 -10.52 -4.78
C GLU A 505 1.63 -9.46 -5.08
N LEU A 506 2.34 -9.59 -6.21
CA LEU A 506 3.25 -8.57 -6.72
C LEU A 506 2.43 -7.51 -7.45
N THR A 507 2.31 -6.34 -6.85
CA THR A 507 1.50 -5.25 -7.39
C THR A 507 2.31 -3.97 -7.52
N ILE A 508 1.92 -3.13 -8.47
CA ILE A 508 2.33 -1.73 -8.54
C ILE A 508 1.10 -0.88 -8.24
N GLY A 509 1.12 -0.15 -7.16
CA GLY A 509 -0.02 0.63 -6.67
C GLY A 509 -0.26 0.40 -5.18
N GLY A 510 -1.43 0.81 -4.71
CA GLY A 510 -1.76 0.80 -3.29
C GLY A 510 -1.00 1.87 -2.51
N GLY A 511 -0.90 1.69 -1.18
CA GLY A 511 -0.31 2.68 -0.30
C GLY A 511 -0.94 4.06 -0.44
N HIS A 512 -0.14 5.10 -0.29
CA HIS A 512 -0.53 6.48 -0.57
C HIS A 512 0.59 7.22 -1.31
N SER A 513 0.33 7.61 -2.56
CA SER A 513 1.22 8.41 -3.42
C SER A 513 2.62 7.82 -3.66
N GLY A 514 2.86 6.56 -3.32
CA GLY A 514 4.18 5.93 -3.46
C GLY A 514 4.09 4.41 -3.51
N GLY A 515 5.14 3.76 -4.00
CA GLY A 515 5.18 2.32 -4.15
C GLY A 515 6.60 1.76 -4.05
N GLN A 516 6.70 0.45 -4.08
CA GLN A 516 7.95 -0.29 -3.94
C GLN A 516 8.11 -1.29 -5.09
N LEU A 517 9.36 -1.54 -5.49
CA LEU A 517 9.75 -2.58 -6.44
C LEU A 517 11.05 -3.23 -5.96
N GLY A 518 11.06 -4.55 -5.85
CA GLY A 518 12.25 -5.29 -5.42
C GLY A 518 11.92 -6.49 -4.54
N TRP A 519 12.56 -6.57 -3.39
CA TRP A 519 12.45 -7.70 -2.48
C TRP A 519 11.09 -7.78 -1.77
N VAL A 520 10.47 -8.96 -1.80
CA VAL A 520 9.25 -9.27 -1.03
C VAL A 520 9.66 -10.02 0.23
N HIS A 521 9.44 -9.40 1.37
CA HIS A 521 9.85 -9.93 2.67
C HIS A 521 8.77 -10.80 3.32
N PHE A 522 9.21 -11.91 3.94
CA PHE A 522 8.38 -12.81 4.73
C PHE A 522 9.09 -13.15 6.03
N GLY A 523 8.47 -12.88 7.17
CA GLY A 523 8.90 -13.43 8.45
C GLY A 523 8.51 -14.91 8.54
N LEU A 524 9.41 -15.72 9.08
CA LEU A 524 9.27 -17.18 9.17
C LEU A 524 9.16 -17.69 10.62
N GLY A 525 9.22 -16.80 11.62
CA GLY A 525 9.28 -17.18 13.03
C GLY A 525 10.54 -18.01 13.34
N ASP A 526 10.36 -19.17 13.95
CA ASP A 526 11.46 -20.07 14.33
C ASP A 526 11.86 -21.07 13.21
N ALA A 527 11.27 -20.95 12.00
CA ALA A 527 11.56 -21.90 10.93
C ALA A 527 12.98 -21.74 10.40
N ALA A 528 13.69 -22.87 10.23
CA ALA A 528 15.05 -22.89 9.67
C ALA A 528 15.08 -22.80 8.13
N GLY A 529 13.93 -22.81 7.47
CA GLY A 529 13.77 -22.70 6.03
C GLY A 529 12.32 -22.77 5.64
N ALA A 530 12.07 -22.54 4.36
CA ALA A 530 10.73 -22.53 3.77
C ALA A 530 10.75 -23.17 2.38
N GLU A 531 9.56 -23.36 1.80
CA GLU A 531 9.40 -23.64 0.41
C GLU A 531 8.71 -22.45 -0.26
N VAL A 532 9.22 -22.02 -1.41
CA VAL A 532 8.70 -20.90 -2.20
C VAL A 532 8.05 -21.44 -3.46
N ARG A 533 6.90 -20.90 -3.81
CA ARG A 533 6.23 -21.14 -5.10
C ARG A 533 5.75 -19.82 -5.68
N ILE A 534 5.85 -19.69 -6.98
CA ILE A 534 5.28 -18.55 -7.71
C ILE A 534 4.10 -19.04 -8.52
N THR A 535 2.93 -18.42 -8.30
CA THR A 535 1.84 -18.47 -9.27
C THR A 535 2.01 -17.27 -10.18
N TRP A 536 2.36 -17.53 -11.43
CA TRP A 536 2.73 -16.52 -12.43
C TRP A 536 1.53 -15.70 -12.90
N PRO A 537 1.73 -14.51 -13.46
CA PRO A 537 0.65 -13.76 -14.08
C PRO A 537 -0.10 -14.62 -15.10
N GLY A 538 -1.46 -14.64 -15.02
CA GLY A 538 -2.30 -15.56 -15.79
C GLY A 538 -2.60 -16.89 -15.09
N GLY A 539 -2.14 -17.09 -13.84
CA GLY A 539 -2.61 -18.18 -12.96
C GLY A 539 -1.81 -19.49 -13.03
N GLU A 540 -0.73 -19.58 -13.83
CA GLU A 540 0.12 -20.78 -13.90
C GLU A 540 0.95 -20.93 -12.62
N ALA A 541 0.77 -22.02 -11.87
CA ALA A 541 1.56 -22.31 -10.67
C ALA A 541 2.85 -23.03 -11.00
N GLY A 542 3.98 -22.50 -10.50
CA GLY A 542 5.29 -23.14 -10.55
C GLY A 542 5.45 -24.26 -9.51
N PRO A 543 6.61 -24.93 -9.49
CA PRO A 543 6.92 -25.92 -8.45
C PRO A 543 7.22 -25.24 -7.10
N TRP A 544 7.06 -26.01 -6.01
CA TRP A 544 7.63 -25.64 -4.72
C TRP A 544 9.14 -25.82 -4.75
N MET A 545 9.89 -24.82 -4.28
CA MET A 545 11.35 -24.79 -4.28
C MET A 545 11.83 -24.49 -2.86
N HIS A 546 12.83 -25.24 -2.39
CA HIS A 546 13.40 -25.03 -1.07
C HIS A 546 14.22 -23.73 -1.00
N ALA A 547 14.13 -23.01 0.14
CA ALA A 547 14.97 -21.88 0.51
C ALA A 547 15.33 -21.99 1.99
N ASN A 548 16.58 -21.68 2.35
CA ASN A 548 16.93 -21.59 3.77
C ASN A 548 16.39 -20.27 4.36
N ALA A 549 16.22 -20.26 5.67
CA ALA A 549 15.90 -19.03 6.38
C ALA A 549 17.10 -18.06 6.36
N ASN A 550 16.79 -16.77 6.48
CA ASN A 550 17.74 -15.65 6.50
C ASN A 550 18.55 -15.53 5.19
N GLU A 551 17.85 -15.74 4.08
CA GLU A 551 18.42 -15.62 2.73
C GLU A 551 17.57 -14.68 1.84
N PHE A 552 18.26 -14.06 0.87
CA PHE A 552 17.66 -13.46 -0.30
C PHE A 552 17.65 -14.49 -1.42
N VAL A 553 16.51 -14.71 -2.04
CA VAL A 553 16.38 -15.67 -3.15
C VAL A 553 15.73 -15.04 -4.37
N VAL A 554 16.24 -15.40 -5.54
CA VAL A 554 15.66 -15.02 -6.83
C VAL A 554 14.99 -16.25 -7.45
N VAL A 555 13.71 -16.10 -7.79
CA VAL A 555 12.93 -17.14 -8.48
C VAL A 555 12.64 -16.69 -9.90
N THR A 556 13.22 -17.38 -10.87
CA THR A 556 13.02 -17.09 -12.29
C THR A 556 12.02 -18.07 -12.90
N ARG A 557 11.10 -17.57 -13.76
CA ARG A 557 10.10 -18.41 -14.43
C ARG A 557 10.77 -19.54 -15.22
N GLY A 558 10.32 -20.78 -14.99
CA GLY A 558 10.87 -21.98 -15.57
C GLY A 558 12.04 -22.60 -14.78
N ALA A 559 12.55 -21.93 -13.74
CA ALA A 559 13.53 -22.52 -12.83
C ALA A 559 12.90 -23.64 -11.98
N ARG A 560 13.75 -24.56 -11.52
CA ARG A 560 13.36 -25.65 -10.60
C ARG A 560 13.90 -25.46 -9.18
N GLU A 561 14.73 -24.45 -9.01
CA GLU A 561 15.39 -24.11 -7.73
C GLU A 561 15.35 -22.58 -7.55
N ALA A 562 15.11 -22.15 -6.33
CA ALA A 562 15.30 -20.76 -5.93
C ALA A 562 16.81 -20.50 -5.83
N LYS A 563 17.29 -19.42 -6.45
CA LYS A 563 18.72 -19.09 -6.46
C LYS A 563 19.00 -18.12 -5.32
N THR A 564 19.85 -18.50 -4.37
CA THR A 564 20.35 -17.60 -3.35
C THR A 564 21.08 -16.43 -3.98
N TRP A 565 20.75 -15.22 -3.56
CA TRP A 565 21.45 -14.00 -3.88
C TRP A 565 22.21 -13.49 -2.65
N SER A 566 23.38 -12.91 -2.86
CA SER A 566 24.19 -12.34 -1.78
C SER A 566 24.69 -10.95 -2.19
N PRO A 567 24.65 -9.96 -1.28
CA PRO A 567 25.19 -8.64 -1.55
C PRO A 567 26.66 -8.69 -1.98
N GLY A 568 26.99 -8.03 -3.11
CA GLY A 568 28.37 -7.97 -3.62
C GLY A 568 28.85 -9.19 -4.39
N ALA A 569 28.02 -10.21 -4.62
CA ALA A 569 28.27 -11.28 -5.56
C ALA A 569 27.76 -10.87 -6.94
N SER A 570 28.58 -10.14 -7.72
CA SER A 570 28.33 -9.78 -9.12
C SER A 570 28.73 -10.92 -10.07
#